data_4039c0b6d340c2dcc75381941e85c717
#
_entry.id   4039c0b6d340c2dcc75381941e85c717
#
_cell.length_a   1.000
_cell.length_b   1.000
_cell.length_c   1.000
_cell.angle_alpha   90.00
_cell.angle_beta   90.00
_cell.angle_gamma   90.00
#
_symmetry.space_group_name_H-M   'P 1'
#
loop_
_entity.id
_entity.type
_entity.pdbx_description
1 polymer ?
#
loop_
_entity_poly.entity_id
_entity_poly.type
_entity_poly.pdbx_seq_one_letter_code
_entity_poly.pdbx_strand_id
1 'polypeptide(L)'
;MDFKKLANQYKDELLDNVLPFWLENSQDHEYGGYFTCLDREGKVFDTDKFIWLQGREVWMFSMLYNKVEKRKEWLDCAVQGGDFLKRYGHDGDYNWYFSLDRSGRPLVEPYNIFSYTFAAMAFGQLSLATG
;
A
#
# COMPACT_ATOMS: atom_id res chain seq x y z
N MET A 1 -13.07 -32.24 -2.23
CA MET A 1 -12.12 -31.09 -2.22
C MET A 1 -11.69 -30.85 -0.77
N ASP A 2 -10.41 -30.81 -0.50
CA ASP A 2 -9.88 -30.56 0.86
C ASP A 2 -9.66 -29.05 1.05
N PHE A 3 -10.67 -28.38 1.59
CA PHE A 3 -10.63 -26.92 1.83
C PHE A 3 -9.54 -26.50 2.81
N LYS A 4 -9.20 -27.34 3.80
CA LYS A 4 -8.15 -27.02 4.77
C LYS A 4 -6.76 -27.02 4.11
N LYS A 5 -6.49 -28.01 3.26
CA LYS A 5 -5.27 -28.06 2.47
C LYS A 5 -5.16 -26.87 1.54
N LEU A 6 -6.25 -26.52 0.85
CA LEU A 6 -6.29 -25.38 -0.07
C LEU A 6 -6.06 -24.03 0.68
N ALA A 7 -6.72 -23.85 1.83
CA ALA A 7 -6.54 -22.66 2.66
C ALA A 7 -5.09 -22.50 3.14
N ASN A 8 -4.45 -23.60 3.57
CA ASN A 8 -3.04 -23.56 3.95
C ASN A 8 -2.15 -23.22 2.77
N GLN A 9 -2.39 -23.80 1.59
CA GLN A 9 -1.62 -23.49 0.38
C GLN A 9 -1.67 -21.99 0.04
N TYR A 10 -2.85 -21.37 0.04
CA TYR A 10 -2.97 -19.93 -0.22
C TYR A 10 -2.35 -19.07 0.87
N LYS A 11 -2.46 -19.49 2.13
CA LYS A 11 -1.81 -18.79 3.25
C LYS A 11 -0.30 -18.82 3.11
N ASP A 12 0.28 -19.99 2.86
CA ASP A 12 1.73 -20.16 2.72
C ASP A 12 2.25 -19.36 1.52
N GLU A 13 1.56 -19.42 0.38
CA GLU A 13 1.91 -18.61 -0.81
C GLU A 13 1.88 -17.10 -0.52
N LEU A 14 0.87 -16.63 0.20
CA LEU A 14 0.78 -15.22 0.59
C LEU A 14 1.94 -14.82 1.51
N LEU A 15 2.16 -15.58 2.59
CA LEU A 15 3.09 -15.20 3.67
C LEU A 15 4.56 -15.43 3.31
N ASP A 16 4.86 -16.47 2.51
CA ASP A 16 6.22 -16.92 2.24
C ASP A 16 6.75 -16.46 0.86
N ASN A 17 5.86 -16.01 -0.04
CA ASN A 17 6.24 -15.60 -1.39
C ASN A 17 5.75 -14.18 -1.73
N VAL A 18 4.44 -13.94 -1.71
CA VAL A 18 3.87 -12.67 -2.18
C VAL A 18 4.27 -11.49 -1.30
N LEU A 19 4.08 -11.61 0.02
CA LEU A 19 4.38 -10.51 0.96
C LEU A 19 5.86 -10.17 1.06
N PRO A 20 6.79 -11.14 1.14
CA PRO A 20 8.23 -10.84 1.10
C PRO A 20 8.65 -10.08 -0.15
N PHE A 21 8.13 -10.46 -1.34
CA PHE A 21 8.41 -9.74 -2.59
C PHE A 21 8.03 -8.25 -2.50
N TRP A 22 6.82 -7.93 -2.03
CA TRP A 22 6.36 -6.54 -1.91
C TRP A 22 7.08 -5.77 -0.82
N LEU A 23 7.36 -6.39 0.34
CA LEU A 23 8.14 -5.77 1.40
C LEU A 23 9.55 -5.39 0.95
N GLU A 24 10.18 -6.24 0.14
CA GLU A 24 11.55 -6.02 -0.32
C GLU A 24 11.62 -4.97 -1.45
N ASN A 25 10.66 -4.99 -2.38
CA ASN A 25 10.81 -4.27 -3.65
C ASN A 25 9.91 -3.03 -3.78
N SER A 26 8.82 -2.91 -3.02
CA SER A 26 7.85 -1.82 -3.24
C SER A 26 8.18 -0.54 -2.50
N GLN A 27 8.90 -0.57 -1.39
CA GLN A 27 9.09 0.62 -0.55
C GLN A 27 10.05 1.63 -1.20
N ASP A 28 9.59 2.88 -1.37
CA ASP A 28 10.45 4.00 -1.77
C ASP A 28 11.04 4.67 -0.52
N HIS A 29 12.23 4.24 -0.12
CA HIS A 29 12.90 4.76 1.08
C HIS A 29 13.46 6.17 0.92
N GLU A 30 13.47 6.74 -0.30
CA GLU A 30 13.96 8.10 -0.56
C GLU A 30 12.82 9.14 -0.44
N TYR A 31 11.66 8.87 -1.06
CA TYR A 31 10.53 9.80 -1.10
C TYR A 31 9.31 9.34 -0.30
N GLY A 32 9.32 8.12 0.20
CA GLY A 32 8.16 7.51 0.86
C GLY A 32 7.13 6.95 -0.11
N GLY A 33 6.13 6.25 0.42
CA GLY A 33 5.15 5.52 -0.40
C GLY A 33 5.76 4.29 -1.08
N TYR A 34 5.13 3.84 -2.16
CA TYR A 34 5.46 2.57 -2.79
C TYR A 34 5.68 2.69 -4.29
N PHE A 35 6.62 1.90 -4.81
CA PHE A 35 6.68 1.54 -6.22
C PHE A 35 5.67 0.45 -6.50
N THR A 36 4.78 0.67 -7.46
CA THR A 36 3.72 -0.28 -7.83
C THR A 36 3.88 -0.86 -9.23
N CYS A 37 4.82 -0.32 -10.01
CA CYS A 37 5.16 -0.77 -11.35
C CYS A 37 6.47 -1.55 -11.32
N LEU A 38 6.39 -2.81 -10.90
CA LEU A 38 7.51 -3.74 -10.75
C LEU A 38 7.42 -4.86 -11.78
N ASP A 39 8.57 -5.30 -12.29
CA ASP A 39 8.65 -6.55 -13.04
C ASP A 39 8.69 -7.77 -12.10
N ARG A 40 8.80 -8.97 -12.66
CA ARG A 40 8.77 -10.22 -11.87
C ARG A 40 9.97 -10.38 -10.95
N GLU A 41 11.07 -9.72 -11.26
CA GLU A 41 12.31 -9.72 -10.50
C GLU A 41 12.36 -8.60 -9.44
N GLY A 42 11.28 -7.77 -9.36
CA GLY A 42 11.20 -6.64 -8.44
C GLY A 42 11.84 -5.34 -8.96
N LYS A 43 12.25 -5.29 -10.24
CA LYS A 43 12.82 -4.08 -10.83
C LYS A 43 11.72 -3.07 -11.14
N VAL A 44 11.89 -1.85 -10.64
CA VAL A 44 11.00 -0.72 -10.93
C VAL A 44 11.15 -0.30 -12.39
N PHE A 45 10.06 -0.27 -13.15
CA PHE A 45 10.05 0.20 -14.54
C PHE A 45 9.25 1.51 -14.74
N ASP A 46 8.44 1.91 -13.74
CA ASP A 46 7.76 3.19 -13.68
C ASP A 46 7.69 3.64 -12.22
N THR A 47 7.88 4.93 -11.97
CA THR A 47 7.93 5.49 -10.61
C THR A 47 6.70 6.30 -10.24
N ASP A 48 5.72 6.45 -11.14
CA ASP A 48 4.47 7.15 -10.85
C ASP A 48 3.69 6.44 -9.75
N LYS A 49 3.13 7.24 -8.86
CA LYS A 49 2.43 6.75 -7.67
C LYS A 49 0.93 7.02 -7.81
N PHE A 50 0.19 5.96 -8.09
CA PHE A 50 -1.28 6.01 -8.19
C PHE A 50 -1.89 5.92 -6.80
N ILE A 51 -2.68 6.91 -6.41
CA ILE A 51 -3.21 7.03 -5.03
C ILE A 51 -4.01 5.80 -4.60
N TRP A 52 -4.82 5.22 -5.49
CA TRP A 52 -5.58 4.01 -5.18
C TRP A 52 -4.69 2.79 -4.88
N LEU A 53 -3.52 2.67 -5.54
CA LEU A 53 -2.55 1.60 -5.27
C LEU A 53 -1.79 1.86 -3.96
N GLN A 54 -1.38 3.11 -3.71
CA GLN A 54 -0.77 3.51 -2.43
C GLN A 54 -1.72 3.20 -1.27
N GLY A 55 -3.00 3.59 -1.37
CA GLY A 55 -4.01 3.32 -0.35
C GLY A 55 -4.26 1.83 -0.15
N ARG A 56 -4.30 1.03 -1.24
CA ARG A 56 -4.47 -0.43 -1.16
C ARG A 56 -3.32 -1.09 -0.40
N GLU A 57 -2.09 -0.68 -0.64
CA GLU A 57 -0.92 -1.26 0.01
C GLU A 57 -0.88 -0.91 1.51
N VAL A 58 -1.16 0.35 1.87
CA VAL A 58 -1.35 0.75 3.28
C VAL A 58 -2.45 -0.07 3.95
N TRP A 59 -3.60 -0.21 3.31
CA TRP A 59 -4.70 -1.03 3.81
C TRP A 59 -4.28 -2.48 4.02
N MET A 60 -3.61 -3.07 3.04
CA MET A 60 -3.20 -4.48 3.07
C MET A 60 -2.26 -4.76 4.24
N PHE A 61 -1.16 -4.02 4.38
CA PHE A 61 -0.20 -4.24 5.47
C PHE A 61 -0.79 -3.92 6.84
N SER A 62 -1.65 -2.90 6.96
CA SER A 62 -2.38 -2.60 8.20
C SER A 62 -3.36 -3.72 8.57
N MET A 63 -4.10 -4.26 7.60
CA MET A 63 -5.04 -5.36 7.81
C MET A 63 -4.32 -6.65 8.20
N LEU A 64 -3.20 -6.97 7.55
CA LEU A 64 -2.37 -8.12 7.91
C LEU A 64 -1.87 -7.99 9.35
N TYR A 65 -1.35 -6.83 9.74
CA TYR A 65 -0.93 -6.55 11.11
C TYR A 65 -2.11 -6.67 12.10
N ASN A 66 -3.29 -6.18 11.76
CA ASN A 66 -4.46 -6.21 12.65
C ASN A 66 -5.07 -7.60 12.80
N LYS A 67 -5.05 -8.43 11.76
CA LYS A 67 -5.87 -9.65 11.66
C LYS A 67 -5.10 -10.95 11.53
N VAL A 68 -3.85 -10.90 11.07
CA VAL A 68 -3.05 -12.12 10.81
C VAL A 68 -1.95 -12.27 11.86
N GLU A 69 -1.01 -11.33 11.91
CA GLU A 69 0.12 -11.39 12.85
C GLU A 69 0.68 -9.98 13.11
N LYS A 70 1.08 -9.71 14.35
CA LYS A 70 1.65 -8.42 14.76
C LYS A 70 3.13 -8.31 14.37
N ARG A 71 3.43 -8.35 13.07
CA ARG A 71 4.80 -8.16 12.55
C ARG A 71 5.13 -6.69 12.42
N LYS A 72 6.21 -6.29 13.06
CA LYS A 72 6.65 -4.89 13.05
C LYS A 72 6.92 -4.37 11.63
N GLU A 73 7.52 -5.17 10.77
CA GLU A 73 7.83 -4.80 9.39
C GLU A 73 6.56 -4.48 8.57
N TRP A 74 5.44 -5.12 8.84
CA TRP A 74 4.16 -4.80 8.20
C TRP A 74 3.61 -3.45 8.69
N LEU A 75 3.71 -3.20 10.00
CA LEU A 75 3.30 -1.92 10.55
C LEU A 75 4.16 -0.77 10.04
N ASP A 76 5.48 -0.94 10.05
CA ASP A 76 6.42 0.09 9.56
C ASP A 76 6.17 0.41 8.08
N CYS A 77 5.96 -0.62 7.24
CA CYS A 77 5.60 -0.45 5.85
C CYS A 77 4.28 0.31 5.68
N ALA A 78 3.24 -0.05 6.44
CA ALA A 78 1.95 0.63 6.39
C ALA A 78 2.04 2.10 6.83
N VAL A 79 2.78 2.39 7.91
CA VAL A 79 2.99 3.76 8.40
C VAL A 79 3.72 4.62 7.37
N GLN A 80 4.78 4.10 6.74
CA GLN A 80 5.51 4.81 5.69
C GLN A 80 4.60 5.23 4.53
N GLY A 81 3.75 4.32 4.05
CA GLY A 81 2.80 4.62 2.99
C GLY A 81 1.69 5.58 3.43
N GLY A 82 1.21 5.43 4.67
CA GLY A 82 0.22 6.33 5.27
C GLY A 82 0.74 7.77 5.40
N ASP A 83 1.98 7.93 5.83
CA ASP A 83 2.64 9.24 5.94
C ASP A 83 2.81 9.90 4.56
N PHE A 84 3.18 9.11 3.54
CA PHE A 84 3.25 9.60 2.16
C PHE A 84 1.88 10.08 1.66
N LEU A 85 0.84 9.28 1.82
CA LEU A 85 -0.53 9.62 1.45
C LEU A 85 -1.03 10.89 2.18
N LYS A 86 -0.81 10.97 3.49
CA LYS A 86 -1.21 12.12 4.29
C LYS A 86 -0.52 13.41 3.85
N ARG A 87 0.73 13.31 3.42
CA ARG A 87 1.52 14.48 3.03
C ARG A 87 1.29 14.93 1.60
N TYR A 88 1.10 14.01 0.67
CA TYR A 88 1.13 14.30 -0.76
C TYR A 88 -0.13 13.88 -1.51
N GLY A 89 -0.94 12.98 -0.96
CA GLY A 89 -2.03 12.32 -1.68
C GLY A 89 -3.23 13.21 -2.02
N HIS A 90 -3.33 14.40 -1.42
CA HIS A 90 -4.45 15.33 -1.58
C HIS A 90 -4.01 16.80 -1.59
N ASP A 91 -4.92 17.70 -1.98
CA ASP A 91 -4.66 19.12 -2.15
C ASP A 91 -4.72 19.99 -0.86
N GLY A 92 -4.87 19.35 0.30
CA GLY A 92 -5.08 20.02 1.59
C GLY A 92 -6.55 20.10 2.01
N ASP A 93 -7.49 20.15 1.04
CA ASP A 93 -8.95 20.09 1.27
C ASP A 93 -9.50 18.66 1.13
N TYR A 94 -8.62 17.66 1.18
CA TYR A 94 -8.92 16.23 1.03
C TYR A 94 -9.53 15.83 -0.32
N ASN A 95 -9.26 16.60 -1.38
CA ASN A 95 -9.49 16.13 -2.74
C ASN A 95 -8.30 15.27 -3.16
N TRP A 96 -8.50 13.97 -3.21
CA TRP A 96 -7.46 13.00 -3.46
C TRP A 96 -7.08 12.95 -4.93
N TYR A 97 -5.80 13.16 -5.23
CA TYR A 97 -5.26 13.07 -6.58
C TYR A 97 -5.47 11.67 -7.17
N PHE A 98 -5.37 11.55 -8.49
CA PHE A 98 -5.33 10.24 -9.14
C PHE A 98 -3.92 9.66 -9.13
N SER A 99 -2.93 10.45 -9.56
CA SER A 99 -1.53 10.04 -9.54
C SER A 99 -0.58 11.20 -9.22
N LEU A 100 0.57 10.83 -8.70
CA LEU A 100 1.70 11.70 -8.36
C LEU A 100 2.95 11.20 -9.07
N ASP A 101 3.93 12.08 -9.27
CA ASP A 101 5.27 11.63 -9.58
C ASP A 101 5.94 10.96 -8.36
N ARG A 102 7.13 10.42 -8.54
CA ARG A 102 7.88 9.75 -7.46
C ARG A 102 8.03 10.61 -6.22
N SER A 103 8.26 11.92 -6.39
CA SER A 103 8.51 12.87 -5.29
C SER A 103 7.24 13.34 -4.57
N GLY A 104 6.07 13.00 -5.08
CA GLY A 104 4.78 13.40 -4.52
C GLY A 104 4.16 14.62 -5.17
N ARG A 105 4.66 15.08 -6.32
CA ARG A 105 4.03 16.17 -7.07
C ARG A 105 2.85 15.64 -7.89
N PRO A 106 1.69 16.33 -7.88
CA PRO A 106 0.53 15.91 -8.65
C PRO A 106 0.81 15.81 -10.16
N LEU A 107 0.41 14.69 -10.76
CA LEU A 107 0.42 14.48 -12.22
C LEU A 107 -0.98 14.53 -12.79
N VAL A 108 -1.94 13.89 -12.12
CA VAL A 108 -3.34 13.85 -12.56
C VAL A 108 -4.24 14.24 -11.40
N GLU A 109 -5.08 15.24 -11.67
CA GLU A 109 -6.07 15.81 -10.76
C GLU A 109 -7.11 14.77 -10.31
N PRO A 110 -7.84 15.05 -9.21
CA PRO A 110 -8.96 14.23 -8.78
C PRO A 110 -10.04 14.16 -9.85
N TYR A 111 -10.38 12.95 -10.32
CA TYR A 111 -11.46 12.82 -11.31
C TYR A 111 -12.43 11.66 -11.05
N ASN A 112 -12.13 10.79 -10.10
CA ASN A 112 -13.00 9.67 -9.75
C ASN A 112 -12.99 9.37 -8.26
N ILE A 113 -13.98 8.58 -7.82
CA ILE A 113 -14.18 8.24 -6.41
C ILE A 113 -13.16 7.23 -5.86
N PHE A 114 -12.42 6.51 -6.70
CA PHE A 114 -11.58 5.40 -6.23
C PHE A 114 -10.42 5.85 -5.33
N SER A 115 -9.76 6.96 -5.63
CA SER A 115 -8.71 7.50 -4.76
C SER A 115 -9.24 7.78 -3.35
N TYR A 116 -10.44 8.35 -3.25
CA TYR A 116 -11.10 8.64 -1.96
C TYR A 116 -11.44 7.37 -1.18
N THR A 117 -12.00 6.37 -1.84
CA THR A 117 -12.40 5.12 -1.18
C THR A 117 -11.19 4.34 -0.68
N PHE A 118 -10.12 4.27 -1.46
CA PHE A 118 -8.89 3.60 -1.04
C PHE A 118 -8.16 4.36 0.07
N ALA A 119 -8.16 5.70 0.06
CA ALA A 119 -7.64 6.49 1.16
C ALA A 119 -8.43 6.25 2.46
N ALA A 120 -9.76 6.26 2.40
CA ALA A 120 -10.61 5.96 3.56
C ALA A 120 -10.36 4.55 4.12
N MET A 121 -10.23 3.54 3.25
CA MET A 121 -9.90 2.18 3.65
C MET A 121 -8.51 2.09 4.31
N ALA A 122 -7.51 2.76 3.71
CA ALA A 122 -6.14 2.79 4.20
C ALA A 122 -6.08 3.36 5.62
N PHE A 123 -6.59 4.57 5.81
CA PHE A 123 -6.54 5.23 7.12
C PHE A 123 -7.45 4.56 8.16
N GLY A 124 -8.57 3.97 7.75
CA GLY A 124 -9.41 3.17 8.64
C GLY A 124 -8.67 1.97 9.23
N GLN A 125 -7.91 1.22 8.42
CA GLN A 125 -7.11 0.09 8.93
C GLN A 125 -5.83 0.55 9.65
N LEU A 126 -5.18 1.61 9.15
CA LEU A 126 -3.96 2.12 9.77
C LEU A 126 -4.23 2.68 11.18
N SER A 127 -5.34 3.39 11.37
CA SER A 127 -5.72 3.89 12.71
C SER A 127 -5.96 2.76 13.72
N LEU A 128 -6.50 1.63 13.28
CA LEU A 128 -6.64 0.43 14.13
C LEU A 128 -5.30 -0.22 14.46
N ALA A 129 -4.30 -0.05 13.61
CA ALA A 129 -2.98 -0.62 13.79
C ALA A 129 -2.07 0.22 14.69
N THR A 130 -2.27 1.54 14.67
CA THR A 130 -1.42 2.51 15.40
C THR A 130 -2.03 3.00 16.71
N GLY A 131 -3.33 2.85 16.92
CA GLY A 131 -4.08 3.32 18.09
C GLY A 131 -4.65 4.70 17.84
#